data_73c80ad726eb6ce4cf5fc2f63b4895b2
#
_entry.id   73c80ad726eb6ce4cf5fc2f63b4895b2
#
_cell.length_a   1.000
_cell.length_b   1.000
_cell.length_c   1.000
_cell.angle_alpha   90.00
_cell.angle_beta   90.00
_cell.angle_gamma   90.00
#
_symmetry.space_group_name_H-M   'P 1'
#
loop_
_entity.id
_entity.type
_entity.pdbx_description
1 polymer ?
#
loop_
_entity_poly.entity_id
_entity_poly.type
_entity_poly.pdbx_seq_one_letter_code
_entity_poly.pdbx_strand_id
1 'polypeptide(L)'
;HGRVLLERRATRAAARSGADHSADPLRLEVFNGLFMHVAEQMGVVLRQTASSVNIKERLDFSCAIFDGKGRLVANAPHMPVHLGSMGASVTAVLETHGTGMRPGDSFLVNSPYHGGTHLPDMTVVTPVFDAVGSRIDFITASRAHHADIGGITPGSMPPGSRHIGEEGALFVPVRIVRDGRLDEELLARAFAAGAWPARNFAQNLADLRAQLAANARGMHELERAAREHGLATLLAFMGHVQHNAETCMRRAVGRLR
;
A
#
# COMPACT_ATOMS: atom_id res chain seq x y z
N HIS A 1 -8.87 32.68 42.25
CA HIS A 1 -8.20 31.79 41.30
C HIS A 1 -8.77 30.40 41.48
N GLY A 2 -9.81 30.05 40.69
CA GLY A 2 -10.42 28.71 40.67
C GLY A 2 -9.58 27.76 39.83
N ARG A 3 -9.07 26.68 40.46
CA ARG A 3 -8.49 25.53 39.73
C ARG A 3 -9.63 24.60 39.31
N VAL A 4 -9.79 24.37 38.01
CA VAL A 4 -10.66 23.32 37.51
C VAL A 4 -9.84 22.02 37.50
N LEU A 5 -10.20 21.06 38.33
CA LEU A 5 -9.67 19.71 38.36
C LEU A 5 -10.51 18.87 37.39
N LEU A 6 -9.93 18.48 36.25
CA LEU A 6 -10.50 17.49 35.37
C LEU A 6 -10.15 16.08 35.88
N GLU A 7 -11.05 15.44 36.60
CA GLU A 7 -10.94 14.02 36.94
C GLU A 7 -11.26 13.17 35.67
N ARG A 8 -10.26 12.46 35.20
CA ARG A 8 -10.44 11.46 34.15
C ARG A 8 -11.07 10.22 34.79
N ARG A 9 -12.42 10.14 34.75
CA ARG A 9 -13.11 8.88 35.06
C ARG A 9 -12.74 7.86 33.98
N ALA A 10 -11.91 6.90 34.35
CA ALA A 10 -11.73 5.71 33.53
C ALA A 10 -13.06 4.93 33.55
N THR A 11 -13.87 5.11 32.52
CA THR A 11 -14.97 4.20 32.22
C THR A 11 -14.32 2.86 31.85
N ARG A 12 -14.38 1.93 32.79
CA ARG A 12 -14.07 0.53 32.56
C ARG A 12 -15.05 0.06 31.47
N ALA A 13 -14.61 0.02 30.21
CA ALA A 13 -15.34 -0.65 29.15
C ALA A 13 -15.49 -2.11 29.59
N ALA A 14 -16.71 -2.49 29.95
CA ALA A 14 -17.04 -3.87 30.21
C ALA A 14 -16.67 -4.65 28.95
N ALA A 15 -15.77 -5.62 29.07
CA ALA A 15 -15.49 -6.58 28.04
C ALA A 15 -16.82 -7.27 27.69
N ARG A 16 -17.44 -6.84 26.59
CA ARG A 16 -18.57 -7.55 26.02
C ARG A 16 -18.02 -8.84 25.41
N SER A 17 -18.18 -9.92 26.16
CA SER A 17 -17.99 -11.28 25.68
C SER A 17 -19.09 -11.57 24.65
N GLY A 18 -18.67 -11.69 23.40
CA GLY A 18 -19.50 -11.88 22.22
C GLY A 18 -19.19 -10.78 21.23
N ALA A 19 -18.17 -10.99 20.38
CA ALA A 19 -17.86 -10.06 19.30
C ALA A 19 -19.04 -10.08 18.33
N ASP A 20 -19.96 -9.11 18.46
CA ASP A 20 -20.98 -8.86 17.46
C ASP A 20 -20.29 -8.31 16.20
N HIS A 21 -20.11 -9.19 15.21
CA HIS A 21 -19.51 -8.86 13.92
C HIS A 21 -20.59 -8.39 12.91
N SER A 22 -21.81 -8.08 13.37
CA SER A 22 -22.86 -7.59 12.49
C SER A 22 -22.48 -6.24 11.88
N ALA A 23 -22.87 -6.04 10.63
CA ALA A 23 -22.64 -4.80 9.88
C ALA A 23 -23.59 -3.69 10.36
N ASP A 24 -23.43 -3.25 11.62
CA ASP A 24 -24.10 -2.05 12.10
C ASP A 24 -23.62 -0.82 11.31
N PRO A 25 -24.54 0.01 10.74
CA PRO A 25 -24.17 1.16 9.92
C PRO A 25 -23.22 2.16 10.63
N LEU A 26 -23.40 2.40 11.93
CA LEU A 26 -22.53 3.30 12.68
C LEU A 26 -21.11 2.74 12.81
N ARG A 27 -21.00 1.46 13.15
CA ARG A 27 -19.69 0.79 13.23
C ARG A 27 -19.03 0.69 11.85
N LEU A 28 -19.82 0.45 10.79
CA LEU A 28 -19.30 0.43 9.43
C LEU A 28 -18.64 1.75 9.06
N GLU A 29 -19.26 2.89 9.39
CA GLU A 29 -18.70 4.22 9.16
C GLU A 29 -17.42 4.45 9.98
N VAL A 30 -17.40 4.04 11.25
CA VAL A 30 -16.21 4.14 12.11
C VAL A 30 -15.04 3.34 11.55
N PHE A 31 -15.25 2.10 11.13
CA PHE A 31 -14.19 1.28 10.56
C PHE A 31 -13.77 1.75 9.17
N ASN A 32 -14.70 2.21 8.34
CA ASN A 32 -14.37 2.84 7.06
C ASN A 32 -13.45 4.05 7.28
N GLY A 33 -13.81 4.95 8.19
CA GLY A 33 -12.98 6.09 8.57
C GLY A 33 -11.61 5.67 9.12
N LEU A 34 -11.54 4.62 9.94
CA LEU A 34 -10.30 4.07 10.45
C LEU A 34 -9.38 3.57 9.32
N PHE A 35 -9.91 2.77 8.39
CA PHE A 35 -9.12 2.25 7.28
C PHE A 35 -8.63 3.36 6.34
N MET A 36 -9.49 4.34 6.03
CA MET A 36 -9.10 5.51 5.26
C MET A 36 -7.98 6.28 5.96
N HIS A 37 -8.10 6.52 7.26
CA HIS A 37 -7.08 7.20 8.05
C HIS A 37 -5.73 6.46 8.04
N VAL A 38 -5.73 5.12 8.10
CA VAL A 38 -4.50 4.33 7.99
C VAL A 38 -3.80 4.62 6.66
N ALA A 39 -4.53 4.56 5.54
CA ALA A 39 -3.97 4.84 4.23
C ALA A 39 -3.46 6.30 4.10
N GLU A 40 -4.15 7.27 4.71
CA GLU A 40 -3.70 8.67 4.78
C GLU A 40 -2.41 8.82 5.57
N GLN A 41 -2.28 8.14 6.73
CA GLN A 41 -1.06 8.15 7.54
C GLN A 41 0.14 7.55 6.80
N MET A 42 -0.08 6.50 6.00
CA MET A 42 0.94 5.98 5.09
C MET A 42 1.42 7.06 4.12
N GLY A 43 0.49 7.81 3.51
CA GLY A 43 0.80 8.90 2.58
C GLY A 43 1.57 10.05 3.23
N VAL A 44 1.24 10.40 4.47
CA VAL A 44 1.98 11.41 5.24
C VAL A 44 3.44 10.99 5.44
N VAL A 45 3.68 9.73 5.83
CA VAL A 45 5.05 9.20 6.00
C VAL A 45 5.79 9.21 4.67
N LEU A 46 5.16 8.74 3.58
CA LEU A 46 5.77 8.70 2.25
C LEU A 46 6.21 10.10 1.81
N ARG A 47 5.33 11.08 1.88
CA ARG A 47 5.61 12.48 1.55
C ARG A 47 6.76 13.05 2.38
N GLN A 48 6.79 12.79 3.68
CA GLN A 48 7.79 13.36 4.59
C GLN A 48 9.17 12.74 4.42
N THR A 49 9.26 11.47 4.03
CA THR A 49 10.52 10.73 3.97
C THR A 49 11.07 10.57 2.56
N ALA A 50 10.27 10.80 1.51
CA ALA A 50 10.71 10.72 0.12
C ALA A 50 11.75 11.79 -0.22
N SER A 51 12.54 11.52 -1.26
CA SER A 51 13.61 12.38 -1.75
C SER A 51 13.20 13.12 -3.03
N SER A 52 12.46 12.47 -3.94
CA SER A 52 12.12 13.06 -5.24
C SER A 52 11.03 14.13 -5.14
N VAL A 53 11.10 15.11 -6.03
CA VAL A 53 10.09 16.17 -6.19
C VAL A 53 8.73 15.60 -6.56
N ASN A 54 8.68 14.54 -7.37
CA ASN A 54 7.44 13.92 -7.79
C ASN A 54 6.62 13.42 -6.60
N ILE A 55 7.25 12.74 -5.65
CA ILE A 55 6.58 12.22 -4.46
C ILE A 55 6.35 13.33 -3.44
N LYS A 56 7.39 14.11 -3.14
CA LYS A 56 7.39 15.05 -2.01
C LYS A 56 6.55 16.30 -2.25
N GLU A 57 6.58 16.85 -3.46
CA GLU A 57 5.95 18.13 -3.81
C GLU A 57 4.73 17.95 -4.71
N ARG A 58 4.84 17.12 -5.75
CA ARG A 58 3.73 16.85 -6.66
C ARG A 58 2.70 15.88 -6.10
N LEU A 59 3.05 15.16 -5.02
CA LEU A 59 2.21 14.14 -4.37
C LEU A 59 1.79 13.02 -5.33
N ASP A 60 2.69 12.69 -6.27
CA ASP A 60 2.44 11.67 -7.27
C ASP A 60 2.69 10.27 -6.69
N PHE A 61 1.80 9.88 -5.82
CA PHE A 61 1.81 8.59 -5.15
C PHE A 61 0.41 8.20 -4.68
N SER A 62 0.25 6.94 -4.29
CA SER A 62 -0.95 6.42 -3.63
C SER A 62 -0.56 5.37 -2.60
N CYS A 63 -1.32 5.35 -1.49
CA CYS A 63 -1.22 4.35 -0.44
C CYS A 63 -2.55 3.66 -0.25
N ALA A 64 -2.52 2.34 -0.08
CA ALA A 64 -3.72 1.53 0.05
C ALA A 64 -3.50 0.36 1.00
N ILE A 65 -4.60 -0.12 1.58
CA ILE A 65 -4.65 -1.34 2.37
C ILE A 65 -5.58 -2.35 1.72
N PHE A 66 -5.20 -3.61 1.86
CA PHE A 66 -5.90 -4.75 1.28
C PHE A 66 -6.11 -5.81 2.36
N ASP A 67 -7.13 -6.64 2.19
CA ASP A 67 -7.30 -7.84 3.02
C ASP A 67 -6.24 -8.90 2.67
N GLY A 68 -6.17 -9.98 3.44
CA GLY A 68 -5.19 -11.06 3.22
C GLY A 68 -5.35 -11.81 1.90
N LYS A 69 -6.42 -11.55 1.14
CA LYS A 69 -6.67 -12.09 -0.20
C LYS A 69 -6.30 -11.10 -1.32
N GLY A 70 -5.74 -9.94 -0.98
CA GLY A 70 -5.37 -8.90 -1.94
C GLY A 70 -6.53 -8.05 -2.45
N ARG A 71 -7.71 -8.09 -1.83
CA ARG A 71 -8.84 -7.25 -2.20
C ARG A 71 -8.72 -5.89 -1.50
N LEU A 72 -8.95 -4.81 -2.25
CA LEU A 72 -8.86 -3.45 -1.74
C LEU A 72 -9.86 -3.22 -0.59
N VAL A 73 -9.38 -2.64 0.50
CA VAL A 73 -10.18 -2.22 1.67
C VAL A 73 -10.33 -0.71 1.69
N ALA A 74 -9.23 0.01 1.63
CA ALA A 74 -9.22 1.46 1.58
C ALA A 74 -8.01 1.97 0.78
N ASN A 75 -8.22 3.09 0.13
CA ASN A 75 -7.20 3.85 -0.60
C ASN A 75 -7.35 5.31 -0.21
N ALA A 76 -6.25 5.95 0.17
CA ALA A 76 -6.30 7.37 0.47
C ALA A 76 -6.63 8.21 -0.80
N PRO A 77 -7.17 9.43 -0.64
CA PRO A 77 -7.55 10.29 -1.75
C PRO A 77 -6.32 10.93 -2.42
N HIS A 78 -5.45 10.08 -2.98
CA HIS A 78 -4.23 10.46 -3.70
C HIS A 78 -4.48 10.49 -5.21
N MET A 79 -3.58 9.86 -6.01
CA MET A 79 -3.69 9.85 -7.48
C MET A 79 -4.80 8.91 -7.97
N PRO A 80 -5.89 9.41 -8.60
CA PRO A 80 -7.02 8.58 -9.02
C PRO A 80 -6.65 7.47 -10.02
N VAL A 81 -5.67 7.69 -10.89
CA VAL A 81 -5.23 6.71 -11.89
C VAL A 81 -4.65 5.44 -11.25
N HIS A 82 -4.08 5.55 -10.06
CA HIS A 82 -3.55 4.40 -9.33
C HIS A 82 -4.64 3.50 -8.76
N LEU A 83 -5.83 4.05 -8.49
CA LEU A 83 -6.91 3.38 -7.78
C LEU A 83 -7.33 2.06 -8.45
N GLY A 84 -7.47 2.06 -9.77
CA GLY A 84 -7.93 0.90 -10.51
C GLY A 84 -6.87 -0.20 -10.74
N SER A 85 -5.59 0.13 -10.63
CA SER A 85 -4.50 -0.76 -11.02
C SER A 85 -3.70 -1.34 -9.85
N MET A 86 -3.69 -0.70 -8.67
CA MET A 86 -2.94 -1.22 -7.51
C MET A 86 -3.40 -2.61 -7.06
N GLY A 87 -4.71 -2.89 -7.13
CA GLY A 87 -5.24 -4.22 -6.83
C GLY A 87 -4.68 -5.31 -7.75
N ALA A 88 -4.54 -5.03 -9.04
CA ALA A 88 -3.92 -5.94 -9.99
C ALA A 88 -2.44 -6.20 -9.68
N SER A 89 -1.69 -5.17 -9.26
CA SER A 89 -0.29 -5.34 -8.83
C SER A 89 -0.18 -6.21 -7.57
N VAL A 90 -1.06 -6.01 -6.59
CA VAL A 90 -1.10 -6.84 -5.38
C VAL A 90 -1.43 -8.30 -5.73
N THR A 91 -2.42 -8.52 -6.60
CA THR A 91 -2.78 -9.86 -7.09
C THR A 91 -1.61 -10.53 -7.79
N ALA A 92 -0.91 -9.83 -8.70
CA ALA A 92 0.25 -10.36 -9.41
C ALA A 92 1.39 -10.77 -8.46
N VAL A 93 1.63 -9.99 -7.40
CA VAL A 93 2.61 -10.34 -6.35
C VAL A 93 2.19 -11.61 -5.61
N LEU A 94 0.90 -11.72 -5.22
CA LEU A 94 0.37 -12.91 -4.54
C LEU A 94 0.45 -14.16 -5.43
N GLU A 95 0.09 -14.05 -6.70
CA GLU A 95 0.14 -15.16 -7.66
C GLU A 95 1.58 -15.62 -7.94
N THR A 96 2.52 -14.67 -8.07
CA THR A 96 3.92 -14.97 -8.37
C THR A 96 4.63 -15.65 -7.21
N HIS A 97 4.41 -15.17 -5.99
CA HIS A 97 5.16 -15.62 -4.82
C HIS A 97 4.41 -16.61 -3.92
N GLY A 98 3.07 -16.56 -3.91
CA GLY A 98 2.20 -17.53 -3.24
C GLY A 98 2.66 -17.94 -1.83
N THR A 99 2.79 -19.23 -1.60
CA THR A 99 3.26 -19.80 -0.30
C THR A 99 4.73 -19.53 0.00
N GLY A 100 5.49 -18.96 -0.95
CA GLY A 100 6.90 -18.60 -0.78
C GLY A 100 7.14 -17.31 0.01
N MET A 101 6.08 -16.56 0.31
CA MET A 101 6.16 -15.34 1.13
C MET A 101 6.41 -15.68 2.60
N ARG A 102 7.11 -14.77 3.30
CA ARG A 102 7.43 -14.90 4.74
C ARG A 102 7.20 -13.58 5.46
N PRO A 103 6.98 -13.58 6.79
CA PRO A 103 6.99 -12.37 7.58
C PRO A 103 8.27 -11.55 7.34
N GLY A 104 8.13 -10.25 7.18
CA GLY A 104 9.25 -9.35 6.90
C GLY A 104 9.64 -9.22 5.44
N ASP A 105 8.96 -9.92 4.51
CA ASP A 105 9.17 -9.74 3.07
C ASP A 105 8.44 -8.49 2.55
N SER A 106 9.01 -7.86 1.51
CA SER A 106 8.32 -6.88 0.67
C SER A 106 8.72 -7.07 -0.79
N PHE A 107 7.81 -6.71 -1.67
CA PHE A 107 7.90 -6.96 -3.10
C PHE A 107 7.77 -5.68 -3.90
N LEU A 108 8.45 -5.61 -5.03
CA LEU A 108 8.40 -4.50 -5.97
C LEU A 108 7.85 -4.96 -7.31
N VAL A 109 6.99 -4.14 -7.92
CA VAL A 109 6.46 -4.36 -9.25
C VAL A 109 6.16 -3.02 -9.93
N ASN A 110 6.53 -2.91 -11.22
CA ASN A 110 6.10 -1.82 -12.09
C ASN A 110 5.66 -2.31 -13.47
N SER A 111 5.83 -3.59 -13.76
CA SER A 111 5.47 -4.19 -15.05
C SER A 111 4.00 -3.95 -15.40
N PRO A 112 3.68 -3.34 -16.56
CA PRO A 112 2.30 -3.14 -17.03
C PRO A 112 1.53 -4.45 -17.19
N TYR A 113 2.23 -5.53 -17.49
CA TYR A 113 1.64 -6.88 -17.63
C TYR A 113 1.33 -7.55 -16.29
N HIS A 114 1.74 -6.93 -15.19
CA HIS A 114 1.53 -7.40 -13.81
C HIS A 114 0.84 -6.33 -12.95
N GLY A 115 -0.10 -5.60 -13.56
CA GLY A 115 -0.90 -4.58 -12.87
C GLY A 115 -0.20 -3.24 -12.66
N GLY A 116 0.99 -3.04 -13.24
CA GLY A 116 1.62 -1.74 -13.32
C GLY A 116 0.88 -0.81 -14.29
N THR A 117 1.22 0.47 -14.27
CA THR A 117 0.77 1.48 -15.21
C THR A 117 1.89 1.77 -16.21
N HIS A 118 2.65 2.81 -16.03
CA HIS A 118 3.90 3.06 -16.74
C HIS A 118 5.09 2.80 -15.79
N LEU A 119 6.27 2.55 -16.36
CA LEU A 119 7.39 2.01 -15.57
C LEU A 119 7.83 2.87 -14.38
N PRO A 120 7.81 4.24 -14.43
CA PRO A 120 8.13 5.05 -13.26
C PRO A 120 7.22 4.87 -12.05
N ASP A 121 5.99 4.36 -12.22
CA ASP A 121 5.05 4.06 -11.14
C ASP A 121 5.42 2.75 -10.44
N MET A 122 6.34 2.84 -9.50
CA MET A 122 6.84 1.69 -8.76
C MET A 122 5.93 1.35 -7.58
N THR A 123 5.45 0.10 -7.53
CA THR A 123 4.54 -0.37 -6.47
C THR A 123 5.28 -1.28 -5.50
N VAL A 124 5.32 -0.90 -4.23
CA VAL A 124 5.84 -1.73 -3.13
C VAL A 124 4.68 -2.37 -2.38
N VAL A 125 4.70 -3.70 -2.27
CA VAL A 125 3.67 -4.52 -1.62
C VAL A 125 4.28 -5.23 -0.41
N THR A 126 3.68 -5.06 0.76
CA THR A 126 4.14 -5.66 2.02
C THR A 126 3.02 -6.48 2.64
N PRO A 127 3.09 -7.82 2.61
CA PRO A 127 2.16 -8.69 3.31
C PRO A 127 2.42 -8.65 4.82
N VAL A 128 1.36 -8.64 5.60
CA VAL A 128 1.39 -8.67 7.06
C VAL A 128 0.78 -9.98 7.53
N PHE A 129 1.59 -10.77 8.20
CA PHE A 129 1.23 -12.11 8.63
C PHE A 129 0.64 -12.12 10.04
N ASP A 130 -0.11 -13.18 10.34
CA ASP A 130 -0.51 -13.50 11.69
C ASP A 130 0.71 -13.75 12.60
N ALA A 131 0.50 -13.80 13.91
CA ALA A 131 1.58 -13.97 14.90
C ALA A 131 2.39 -15.28 14.73
N VAL A 132 1.84 -16.27 14.03
CA VAL A 132 2.48 -17.56 13.76
C VAL A 132 3.23 -17.55 12.42
N GLY A 133 2.97 -16.54 11.56
CA GLY A 133 3.57 -16.43 10.24
C GLY A 133 2.99 -17.40 9.20
N SER A 134 1.77 -17.89 9.43
CA SER A 134 1.13 -18.92 8.60
C SER A 134 0.12 -18.36 7.59
N ARG A 135 -0.47 -17.23 7.90
CA ARG A 135 -1.53 -16.58 7.10
C ARG A 135 -1.26 -15.09 6.95
N ILE A 136 -1.53 -14.56 5.77
CA ILE A 136 -1.57 -13.12 5.56
C ILE A 136 -2.90 -12.60 6.08
N ASP A 137 -2.88 -11.72 7.09
CA ASP A 137 -4.06 -11.08 7.65
C ASP A 137 -4.49 -9.88 6.83
N PHE A 138 -3.53 -9.06 6.39
CA PHE A 138 -3.75 -7.89 5.52
C PHE A 138 -2.46 -7.55 4.74
N ILE A 139 -2.59 -6.64 3.79
CA ILE A 139 -1.48 -6.19 2.95
C ILE A 139 -1.51 -4.67 2.91
N THR A 140 -0.33 -4.05 3.03
CA THR A 140 -0.13 -2.63 2.77
C THR A 140 0.61 -2.45 1.46
N ALA A 141 0.20 -1.46 0.67
CA ALA A 141 0.89 -1.15 -0.58
C ALA A 141 0.99 0.35 -0.81
N SER A 142 2.09 0.75 -1.42
CA SER A 142 2.32 2.12 -1.88
C SER A 142 2.82 2.11 -3.32
N ARG A 143 2.27 3.00 -4.14
CA ARG A 143 2.73 3.27 -5.50
C ARG A 143 3.23 4.70 -5.57
N ALA A 144 4.39 4.91 -6.17
CA ALA A 144 4.97 6.23 -6.29
C ALA A 144 5.67 6.38 -7.65
N HIS A 145 5.52 7.57 -8.25
CA HIS A 145 6.18 7.95 -9.49
C HIS A 145 7.62 8.37 -9.21
N HIS A 146 8.57 7.49 -9.53
CA HIS A 146 10.00 7.77 -9.39
C HIS A 146 10.46 8.78 -10.46
N ALA A 147 11.39 9.67 -10.09
CA ALA A 147 11.79 10.76 -10.96
C ALA A 147 12.55 10.31 -12.23
N ASP A 148 13.34 9.23 -12.12
CA ASP A 148 14.10 8.65 -13.23
C ASP A 148 14.51 7.22 -12.89
N ILE A 149 14.04 6.27 -13.68
CA ILE A 149 14.39 4.86 -13.55
C ILE A 149 15.20 4.33 -14.74
N GLY A 150 15.80 5.24 -15.52
CA GLY A 150 16.52 4.93 -16.75
C GLY A 150 15.67 5.17 -17.99
N GLY A 151 16.02 4.52 -19.09
CA GLY A 151 15.39 4.70 -20.38
C GLY A 151 16.05 5.78 -21.24
N ILE A 152 15.61 5.88 -22.52
CA ILE A 152 16.24 6.74 -23.52
C ILE A 152 16.11 8.23 -23.24
N THR A 153 15.09 8.65 -22.48
CA THR A 153 14.91 10.05 -22.07
C THR A 153 14.98 10.21 -20.55
N PRO A 154 15.50 11.35 -20.05
CA PRO A 154 15.34 11.70 -18.62
C PRO A 154 13.86 11.70 -18.23
N GLY A 155 13.58 11.21 -17.02
CA GLY A 155 12.21 11.07 -16.50
C GLY A 155 11.50 9.78 -16.96
N SER A 156 12.17 8.93 -17.74
CA SER A 156 11.70 7.57 -18.10
C SER A 156 10.32 7.50 -18.75
N MET A 157 9.96 8.53 -19.51
CA MET A 157 8.69 8.63 -20.25
C MET A 157 8.94 9.07 -21.69
N PRO A 158 9.63 8.25 -22.51
CA PRO A 158 9.94 8.60 -23.88
C PRO A 158 8.70 8.53 -24.77
N PRO A 159 8.32 9.60 -25.50
CA PRO A 159 7.12 9.61 -26.33
C PRO A 159 7.23 8.73 -27.59
N GLY A 160 8.43 8.33 -27.94
CA GLY A 160 8.70 7.55 -29.17
C GLY A 160 9.29 6.16 -28.91
N SER A 161 9.15 5.62 -27.68
CA SER A 161 9.64 4.26 -27.37
C SER A 161 8.96 3.20 -28.26
N ARG A 162 9.75 2.23 -28.70
CA ARG A 162 9.30 1.08 -29.50
C ARG A 162 9.41 -0.23 -28.73
N HIS A 163 10.17 -0.22 -27.66
CA HIS A 163 10.44 -1.39 -26.84
C HIS A 163 10.49 -0.99 -25.36
N ILE A 164 9.92 -1.81 -24.47
CA ILE A 164 9.81 -1.53 -23.03
C ILE A 164 11.17 -1.24 -22.37
N GLY A 165 12.26 -1.85 -22.84
CA GLY A 165 13.62 -1.59 -22.37
C GLY A 165 14.11 -0.16 -22.63
N GLU A 166 13.44 0.61 -23.49
CA GLU A 166 13.71 2.03 -23.75
C GLU A 166 13.07 2.95 -22.72
N GLU A 167 12.17 2.41 -21.87
CA GLU A 167 11.39 3.17 -20.88
C GLU A 167 12.00 3.12 -19.48
N GLY A 168 13.02 2.28 -19.25
CA GLY A 168 13.72 2.19 -17.98
C GLY A 168 13.71 0.81 -17.34
N ALA A 169 14.04 0.75 -16.05
CA ALA A 169 14.13 -0.49 -15.29
C ALA A 169 12.76 -1.15 -15.12
N LEU A 170 12.64 -2.41 -15.55
CA LEU A 170 11.43 -3.23 -15.48
C LEU A 170 11.53 -4.19 -14.28
N PHE A 171 10.55 -4.13 -13.39
CA PHE A 171 10.38 -5.04 -12.28
C PHE A 171 9.11 -5.88 -12.47
N VAL A 172 9.28 -7.12 -12.88
CA VAL A 172 8.27 -8.18 -12.72
C VAL A 172 8.22 -8.51 -11.22
N PRO A 173 7.08 -8.90 -10.63
CA PRO A 173 7.02 -9.06 -9.17
C PRO A 173 8.27 -9.69 -8.56
N VAL A 174 9.05 -8.90 -7.85
CA VAL A 174 10.35 -9.30 -7.30
C VAL A 174 10.41 -9.00 -5.82
N ARG A 175 10.95 -9.93 -5.02
CA ARG A 175 11.18 -9.72 -3.59
C ARG A 175 12.39 -8.79 -3.42
N ILE A 176 12.17 -7.62 -2.83
CA ILE A 176 13.21 -6.63 -2.55
C ILE A 176 13.59 -6.56 -1.07
N VAL A 177 12.73 -7.04 -0.16
CA VAL A 177 13.03 -7.17 1.26
C VAL A 177 12.87 -8.62 1.65
N ARG A 178 13.83 -9.16 2.38
CA ARG A 178 13.81 -10.50 2.96
C ARG A 178 14.15 -10.40 4.45
N ASP A 179 13.27 -10.95 5.29
CA ASP A 179 13.45 -10.91 6.76
C ASP A 179 13.76 -9.49 7.27
N GLY A 180 13.04 -8.47 6.75
CA GLY A 180 13.22 -7.07 7.12
C GLY A 180 14.46 -6.39 6.55
N ARG A 181 15.27 -7.06 5.72
CA ARG A 181 16.49 -6.50 5.11
C ARG A 181 16.29 -6.21 3.63
N LEU A 182 16.52 -4.97 3.23
CA LEU A 182 16.45 -4.53 1.84
C LEU A 182 17.65 -5.07 1.04
N ASP A 183 17.39 -5.70 -0.11
CA ASP A 183 18.42 -6.18 -1.04
C ASP A 183 18.86 -5.04 -1.97
N GLU A 184 19.75 -4.20 -1.46
CA GLU A 184 20.27 -3.03 -2.20
C GLU A 184 21.14 -3.44 -3.39
N GLU A 185 21.81 -4.60 -3.33
CA GLU A 185 22.59 -5.12 -4.45
C GLU A 185 21.70 -5.53 -5.63
N LEU A 186 20.58 -6.22 -5.36
CA LEU A 186 19.60 -6.55 -6.39
C LEU A 186 19.10 -5.28 -7.06
N LEU A 187 18.71 -4.27 -6.25
CA LEU A 187 18.24 -3.00 -6.77
C LEU A 187 19.31 -2.27 -7.59
N ALA A 188 20.54 -2.19 -7.09
CA ALA A 188 21.64 -1.55 -7.81
C ALA A 188 21.89 -2.22 -9.17
N ARG A 189 21.90 -3.55 -9.23
CA ARG A 189 22.05 -4.29 -10.48
C ARG A 189 20.87 -4.04 -11.43
N ALA A 190 19.64 -4.03 -10.92
CA ALA A 190 18.44 -3.85 -11.75
C ALA A 190 18.36 -2.44 -12.35
N PHE A 191 18.66 -1.39 -11.55
CA PHE A 191 18.67 -0.01 -12.03
C PHE A 191 19.86 0.32 -12.95
N ALA A 192 20.95 -0.43 -12.84
CA ALA A 192 22.12 -0.30 -13.71
C ALA A 192 22.01 -1.14 -14.99
N ALA A 193 21.01 -2.01 -15.10
CA ALA A 193 20.87 -2.93 -16.22
C ALA A 193 20.44 -2.21 -17.51
N GLY A 194 20.78 -2.83 -18.66
CA GLY A 194 20.37 -2.36 -19.97
C GLY A 194 21.23 -1.23 -20.53
N ALA A 195 20.82 -0.72 -21.69
CA ALA A 195 21.56 0.31 -22.43
C ALA A 195 21.42 1.73 -21.81
N TRP A 196 20.36 1.95 -21.07
CA TRP A 196 20.02 3.26 -20.49
C TRP A 196 19.71 3.11 -19.00
N PRO A 197 20.73 3.02 -18.12
CA PRO A 197 20.56 2.84 -16.68
C PRO A 197 19.92 4.07 -16.02
N ALA A 198 19.36 3.87 -14.84
CA ALA A 198 18.84 4.96 -14.00
C ALA A 198 19.94 5.98 -13.69
N ARG A 199 19.63 7.27 -13.84
CA ARG A 199 20.62 8.36 -13.71
C ARG A 199 20.92 8.73 -12.27
N ASN A 200 20.00 8.41 -11.36
CA ASN A 200 20.16 8.72 -9.92
C ASN A 200 19.63 7.57 -9.04
N PHE A 201 20.43 6.50 -8.97
CA PHE A 201 20.11 5.34 -8.13
C PHE A 201 19.92 5.70 -6.64
N ALA A 202 20.71 6.64 -6.12
CA ALA A 202 20.61 7.04 -4.71
C ALA A 202 19.22 7.64 -4.38
N GLN A 203 18.65 8.42 -5.29
CA GLN A 203 17.29 8.96 -5.15
C GLN A 203 16.23 7.85 -5.22
N ASN A 204 16.34 6.92 -6.19
CA ASN A 204 15.43 5.78 -6.30
C ASN A 204 15.46 4.91 -5.04
N LEU A 205 16.64 4.65 -4.49
CA LEU A 205 16.81 3.89 -3.24
C LEU A 205 16.17 4.63 -2.05
N ALA A 206 16.34 5.95 -1.97
CA ALA A 206 15.73 6.76 -0.92
C ALA A 206 14.18 6.74 -1.02
N ASP A 207 13.63 6.84 -2.22
CA ASP A 207 12.19 6.79 -2.45
C ASP A 207 11.60 5.40 -2.18
N LEU A 208 12.30 4.30 -2.54
CA LEU A 208 11.90 2.94 -2.17
C LEU A 208 11.91 2.74 -0.64
N ARG A 209 12.91 3.28 0.06
CA ARG A 209 12.94 3.26 1.53
C ARG A 209 11.76 4.04 2.13
N ALA A 210 11.37 5.16 1.52
CA ALA A 210 10.20 5.94 1.92
C ALA A 210 8.89 5.15 1.72
N GLN A 211 8.76 4.43 0.60
CA GLN A 211 7.62 3.54 0.36
C GLN A 211 7.54 2.39 1.37
N LEU A 212 8.68 1.78 1.70
CA LEU A 212 8.76 0.75 2.74
C LEU A 212 8.37 1.30 4.13
N ALA A 213 8.83 2.52 4.46
CA ALA A 213 8.45 3.19 5.71
C ALA A 213 6.94 3.50 5.76
N ALA A 214 6.36 3.93 4.65
CA ALA A 214 4.92 4.14 4.54
C ALA A 214 4.14 2.83 4.76
N ASN A 215 4.55 1.73 4.12
CA ASN A 215 3.93 0.42 4.31
C ASN A 215 4.07 -0.07 5.76
N ALA A 216 5.23 0.12 6.39
CA ALA A 216 5.46 -0.19 7.80
C ALA A 216 4.56 0.64 8.73
N ARG A 217 4.30 1.92 8.40
CA ARG A 217 3.33 2.74 9.14
C ARG A 217 1.93 2.15 9.05
N GLY A 218 1.49 1.78 7.85
CA GLY A 218 0.18 1.14 7.65
C GLY A 218 0.04 -0.17 8.44
N MET A 219 1.06 -1.02 8.40
CA MET A 219 1.13 -2.24 9.19
C MET A 219 0.96 -1.95 10.68
N HIS A 220 1.75 -1.02 11.22
CA HIS A 220 1.71 -0.66 12.64
C HIS A 220 0.33 -0.14 13.09
N GLU A 221 -0.32 0.70 12.28
CA GLU A 221 -1.65 1.22 12.57
C GLU A 221 -2.73 0.13 12.54
N LEU A 222 -2.67 -0.80 11.57
CA LEU A 222 -3.57 -1.94 11.51
C LEU A 222 -3.38 -2.90 12.68
N GLU A 223 -2.13 -3.18 13.08
CA GLU A 223 -1.84 -3.97 14.28
C GLU A 223 -2.34 -3.29 15.56
N ARG A 224 -2.21 -1.97 15.66
CA ARG A 224 -2.76 -1.20 16.77
C ARG A 224 -4.29 -1.33 16.82
N ALA A 225 -4.95 -1.14 15.68
CA ALA A 225 -6.40 -1.31 15.56
C ALA A 225 -6.84 -2.74 15.91
N ALA A 226 -6.07 -3.76 15.50
CA ALA A 226 -6.34 -5.16 15.88
C ALA A 226 -6.21 -5.40 17.39
N ARG A 227 -5.26 -4.75 18.06
CA ARG A 227 -5.16 -4.81 19.55
C ARG A 227 -6.32 -4.10 20.24
N GLU A 228 -6.80 -2.98 19.70
CA GLU A 228 -7.87 -2.16 20.30
C GLU A 228 -9.26 -2.76 20.10
N HIS A 229 -9.53 -3.30 18.90
CA HIS A 229 -10.87 -3.75 18.50
C HIS A 229 -10.99 -5.28 18.37
N GLY A 230 -9.89 -6.01 18.43
CA GLY A 230 -9.80 -7.44 18.14
C GLY A 230 -9.58 -7.73 16.64
N LEU A 231 -8.61 -8.61 16.33
CA LEU A 231 -8.28 -8.97 14.94
C LEU A 231 -9.49 -9.50 14.16
N ALA A 232 -10.27 -10.39 14.76
CA ALA A 232 -11.46 -10.96 14.11
C ALA A 232 -12.49 -9.89 13.72
N THR A 233 -12.70 -8.89 14.58
CA THR A 233 -13.57 -7.74 14.29
C THR A 233 -13.00 -6.91 13.14
N LEU A 234 -11.69 -6.60 13.18
CA LEU A 234 -11.04 -5.81 12.12
C LEU A 234 -11.19 -6.49 10.75
N LEU A 235 -10.89 -7.78 10.67
CA LEU A 235 -11.01 -8.55 9.43
C LEU A 235 -12.46 -8.65 8.93
N ALA A 236 -13.44 -8.80 9.84
CA ALA A 236 -14.85 -8.81 9.48
C ALA A 236 -15.28 -7.46 8.88
N PHE A 237 -14.86 -6.34 9.49
CA PHE A 237 -15.20 -5.01 8.98
C PHE A 237 -14.47 -4.66 7.67
N MET A 238 -13.29 -5.19 7.38
CA MET A 238 -12.72 -5.12 6.04
C MET A 238 -13.68 -5.69 4.99
N GLY A 239 -14.25 -6.88 5.26
CA GLY A 239 -15.25 -7.49 4.38
C GLY A 239 -16.55 -6.68 4.27
N HIS A 240 -17.02 -6.08 5.36
CA HIS A 240 -18.23 -5.26 5.35
C HIS A 240 -18.06 -3.97 4.55
N VAL A 241 -16.91 -3.29 4.67
CA VAL A 241 -16.58 -2.09 3.86
C VAL A 241 -16.56 -2.43 2.37
N GLN A 242 -15.90 -3.54 2.00
CA GLN A 242 -15.86 -4.02 0.61
C GLN A 242 -17.27 -4.31 0.07
N HIS A 243 -18.08 -5.05 0.81
CA HIS A 243 -19.46 -5.38 0.41
C HIS A 243 -20.34 -4.13 0.27
N ASN A 244 -20.20 -3.17 1.19
CA ASN A 244 -20.91 -1.90 1.11
C ASN A 244 -20.50 -1.10 -0.14
N ALA A 245 -19.23 -1.00 -0.43
CA ALA A 245 -18.71 -0.31 -1.62
C ALA A 245 -19.22 -0.97 -2.92
N GLU A 246 -19.20 -2.30 -3.01
CA GLU A 246 -19.77 -3.06 -4.14
C GLU A 246 -21.26 -2.78 -4.30
N THR A 247 -22.02 -2.84 -3.22
CA THR A 247 -23.47 -2.61 -3.23
C THR A 247 -23.81 -1.20 -3.68
N CYS A 248 -23.08 -0.19 -3.18
CA CYS A 248 -23.27 1.20 -3.58
C CYS A 248 -22.95 1.40 -5.07
N MET A 249 -21.86 0.82 -5.56
CA MET A 249 -21.48 0.90 -6.98
C MET A 249 -22.52 0.23 -7.88
N ARG A 250 -22.97 -0.99 -7.54
CA ARG A 250 -24.03 -1.69 -8.31
C ARG A 250 -25.32 -0.88 -8.39
N ARG A 251 -25.73 -0.23 -7.29
CA ARG A 251 -26.90 0.67 -7.26
C ARG A 251 -26.69 1.90 -8.14
N ALA A 252 -25.49 2.53 -8.10
CA ALA A 252 -25.19 3.68 -8.93
C ALA A 252 -25.24 3.34 -10.42
N VAL A 253 -24.61 2.25 -10.85
CA VAL A 253 -24.62 1.77 -12.23
C VAL A 253 -26.06 1.40 -12.68
N GLY A 254 -26.87 0.78 -11.80
CA GLY A 254 -28.26 0.44 -12.11
C GLY A 254 -29.17 1.66 -12.35
N ARG A 255 -28.81 2.84 -11.83
CA ARG A 255 -29.54 4.10 -12.08
C ARG A 255 -29.19 4.78 -13.41
N LEU A 256 -28.11 4.35 -14.06
CA LEU A 256 -27.65 4.88 -15.36
C LEU A 256 -28.28 4.13 -16.54
N ARG A 257 -29.04 3.06 -16.29
CA ARG A 257 -29.82 2.27 -17.25
C ARG A 257 -31.28 2.69 -17.22
#